data_8a663091c839cba786507a3fe68166fa
#
_entry.id   8a663091c839cba786507a3fe68166fa
#
_cell.length_a   1.000
_cell.length_b   1.000
_cell.length_c   1.000
_cell.angle_alpha   90.00
_cell.angle_beta   90.00
_cell.angle_gamma   90.00
#
_symmetry.space_group_name_H-M   'P 1'
#
loop_
_entity.id
_entity.type
_entity.pdbx_description
1 polymer ?
#
loop_
_entity_poly.entity_id
_entity_poly.type
_entity_poly.pdbx_seq_one_letter_code
_entity_poly.pdbx_strand_id
1 'polypeptide(L)'
;MTNYYKLGCHWGRGNPDFFDILITHSIIICAEWEMESGDIVAVTNGFDVIALACITENRIPVTQRPELQEVFVKKQIPYEDWIYIASAKIWSLDDNYRFEYKSQKGIHQIRRPDIIDKINSLLNQKHDIEMIDKLKNLLIANHNLILTGAPGTGKTFLAKKIAEALGATGTSCKLVQFHPSFDYTDFVEGLRPVCNNEQLGFERKDGIFKDFCKKAYAAVVRQQIGAEYSKVYEEVKKGKLTGIPIAKGNKTIFCGENEKWGLTTGQMRNTGKPGDIVYLDTIAKVINSGFVNRTALENYTQDLRSIPGVGGNTSDLRYAMYFLFDRIENKKDTIPSDSQKYVFIIDEINRGEISKIFGELFFSIDVGYRGVKGRVNTQYQNLVKVDDIFHDGFFIPENVYIIGTMNDIDRSVEAMDFAMRRRFAWKEITAKSRQSMLDSEDAWGENQKPNQETIEEIKVRMDNLNACIIDEYESENLSTKDKIGLTKAYQIGASYFLKYAMYNNFDELWENHIEGLLYEYLRGTSNIEVKIERLKKAYNDTVAH
;
A
#
# COMPACT_ATOMS: atom_id res chain seq x y z
N MET A 1 -23.49 11.11 -22.11
CA MET A 1 -22.32 12.02 -22.08
C MET A 1 -22.35 12.73 -20.75
N THR A 2 -21.27 12.68 -19.94
CA THR A 2 -21.23 13.30 -18.62
C THR A 2 -21.23 14.82 -18.74
N ASN A 3 -22.17 15.50 -18.08
CA ASN A 3 -22.17 16.95 -18.01
C ASN A 3 -21.49 17.42 -16.72
N TYR A 4 -20.92 18.62 -16.77
CA TYR A 4 -20.23 19.23 -15.65
C TYR A 4 -20.96 20.51 -15.25
N TYR A 5 -21.24 20.66 -13.96
CA TYR A 5 -21.96 21.82 -13.43
C TYR A 5 -21.17 22.47 -12.29
N LYS A 6 -21.39 23.75 -12.10
CA LYS A 6 -21.00 24.49 -10.91
C LYS A 6 -22.22 24.72 -10.03
N LEU A 7 -22.03 24.56 -8.71
CA LEU A 7 -23.00 24.95 -7.67
C LEU A 7 -22.29 25.82 -6.63
N GLY A 8 -22.73 27.07 -6.48
CA GLY A 8 -22.27 27.94 -5.39
C GLY A 8 -23.03 27.66 -4.09
N CYS A 9 -22.30 27.58 -2.96
CA CYS A 9 -22.89 27.32 -1.65
C CYS A 9 -23.68 28.52 -1.06
N HIS A 10 -23.55 29.73 -1.63
CA HIS A 10 -24.27 30.92 -1.19
C HIS A 10 -25.18 31.45 -2.29
N TRP A 11 -26.45 31.59 -2.01
CA TRP A 11 -27.43 32.21 -2.92
C TRP A 11 -27.69 33.67 -2.55
N GLY A 12 -26.86 34.57 -3.10
CA GLY A 12 -27.00 36.01 -2.90
C GLY A 12 -26.25 36.57 -1.69
N ARG A 13 -26.22 37.90 -1.57
CA ARG A 13 -25.55 38.57 -0.44
C ARG A 13 -26.37 38.39 0.84
N GLY A 14 -25.75 37.76 1.85
CA GLY A 14 -26.35 37.58 3.18
C GLY A 14 -27.11 36.26 3.39
N ASN A 15 -27.20 35.38 2.40
CA ASN A 15 -27.79 34.05 2.58
C ASN A 15 -26.81 33.09 3.28
N PRO A 16 -27.34 32.17 4.13
CA PRO A 16 -26.51 31.20 4.83
C PRO A 16 -25.78 30.25 3.86
N ASP A 17 -24.59 29.79 4.29
CA ASP A 17 -23.91 28.70 3.65
C ASP A 17 -24.72 27.41 3.84
N PHE A 18 -25.02 26.72 2.75
CA PHE A 18 -25.76 25.45 2.78
C PHE A 18 -24.87 24.22 2.47
N PHE A 19 -23.56 24.39 2.44
CA PHE A 19 -22.62 23.30 2.18
C PHE A 19 -22.79 22.12 3.15
N ASP A 20 -23.05 22.42 4.43
CA ASP A 20 -23.30 21.39 5.45
C ASP A 20 -24.50 20.50 5.10
N ILE A 21 -25.55 21.07 4.47
CA ILE A 21 -26.74 20.32 4.06
C ILE A 21 -26.36 19.35 2.93
N LEU A 22 -25.60 19.83 1.94
CA LEU A 22 -25.16 18.99 0.83
C LEU A 22 -24.41 17.77 1.35
N ILE A 23 -23.44 17.96 2.24
CA ILE A 23 -22.64 16.89 2.82
C ILE A 23 -23.48 15.96 3.70
N THR A 24 -24.25 16.54 4.65
CA THR A 24 -25.00 15.75 5.65
C THR A 24 -26.06 14.87 5.01
N HIS A 25 -26.73 15.35 3.98
CA HIS A 25 -27.82 14.63 3.31
C HIS A 25 -27.40 13.96 1.99
N SER A 26 -26.13 14.11 1.59
CA SER A 26 -25.58 13.54 0.33
C SER A 26 -26.43 13.95 -0.89
N ILE A 27 -26.73 15.24 -1.01
CA ILE A 27 -27.58 15.79 -2.08
C ILE A 27 -26.90 16.96 -2.78
N ILE A 28 -27.34 17.19 -4.02
CA ILE A 28 -27.06 18.42 -4.79
C ILE A 28 -28.37 19.13 -5.02
N ILE A 29 -28.38 20.45 -4.84
CA ILE A 29 -29.52 21.31 -5.16
C ILE A 29 -29.41 21.72 -6.63
N CYS A 30 -30.28 21.16 -7.48
CA CYS A 30 -30.22 21.34 -8.93
C CYS A 30 -30.95 22.62 -9.38
N ALA A 31 -31.82 23.19 -8.53
CA ALA A 31 -32.80 24.20 -8.93
C ALA A 31 -33.55 23.71 -10.20
N GLU A 32 -33.63 24.54 -11.24
CA GLU A 32 -34.29 24.22 -12.52
C GLU A 32 -33.40 23.41 -13.49
N TRP A 33 -32.11 23.21 -13.19
CA TRP A 33 -31.18 22.54 -14.08
C TRP A 33 -31.46 21.05 -14.18
N GLU A 34 -31.44 20.53 -15.41
CA GLU A 34 -31.60 19.11 -15.71
C GLU A 34 -30.28 18.39 -15.48
N MET A 35 -30.10 17.89 -14.26
CA MET A 35 -28.95 17.07 -13.86
C MET A 35 -29.40 15.63 -13.74
N GLU A 36 -28.60 14.72 -14.29
CA GLU A 36 -28.88 13.29 -14.35
C GLU A 36 -27.80 12.46 -13.62
N SER A 37 -28.12 11.21 -13.37
CA SER A 37 -27.14 10.26 -12.81
C SER A 37 -25.89 10.17 -13.70
N GLY A 38 -24.72 10.30 -13.09
CA GLY A 38 -23.43 10.36 -13.76
C GLY A 38 -22.89 11.77 -14.03
N ASP A 39 -23.70 12.81 -13.86
CA ASP A 39 -23.23 14.20 -13.99
C ASP A 39 -22.34 14.60 -12.81
N ILE A 40 -21.41 15.51 -13.05
CA ILE A 40 -20.43 15.98 -12.08
C ILE A 40 -20.71 17.44 -11.70
N VAL A 41 -20.68 17.73 -10.41
CA VAL A 41 -20.92 19.07 -9.87
C VAL A 41 -19.71 19.56 -9.07
N ALA A 42 -19.12 20.68 -9.48
CA ALA A 42 -18.13 21.41 -8.71
C ALA A 42 -18.84 22.37 -7.74
N VAL A 43 -18.75 22.09 -6.45
CA VAL A 43 -19.34 22.89 -5.39
C VAL A 43 -18.35 23.98 -4.99
N THR A 44 -18.82 25.24 -5.01
CA THR A 44 -17.93 26.41 -4.77
C THR A 44 -18.36 27.24 -3.58
N ASN A 45 -17.35 27.71 -2.83
CA ASN A 45 -17.53 28.84 -1.89
C ASN A 45 -16.82 30.08 -2.47
N GLY A 46 -17.62 31.05 -2.90
CA GLY A 46 -17.09 32.13 -3.73
C GLY A 46 -16.58 31.61 -5.07
N PHE A 47 -15.29 31.78 -5.33
CA PHE A 47 -14.64 31.28 -6.53
C PHE A 47 -13.89 29.96 -6.31
N ASP A 48 -13.70 29.55 -5.05
CA ASP A 48 -12.96 28.34 -4.73
C ASP A 48 -13.85 27.11 -4.84
N VAL A 49 -13.43 26.12 -5.63
CA VAL A 49 -14.03 24.79 -5.67
C VAL A 49 -13.60 24.05 -4.41
N ILE A 50 -14.56 23.79 -3.53
CA ILE A 50 -14.34 23.18 -2.19
C ILE A 50 -14.80 21.74 -2.12
N ALA A 51 -15.61 21.29 -3.07
CA ALA A 51 -15.99 19.88 -3.17
C ALA A 51 -16.34 19.51 -4.62
N LEU A 52 -16.26 18.22 -4.92
CA LEU A 52 -16.78 17.61 -6.14
C LEU A 52 -17.88 16.62 -5.78
N ALA A 53 -18.93 16.57 -6.58
CA ALA A 53 -20.03 15.64 -6.39
C ALA A 53 -20.33 14.90 -7.71
N CYS A 54 -20.60 13.58 -7.59
CA CYS A 54 -21.14 12.78 -8.69
C CYS A 54 -22.60 12.47 -8.38
N ILE A 55 -23.50 12.82 -9.26
CA ILE A 55 -24.93 12.55 -9.12
C ILE A 55 -25.16 11.05 -9.28
N THR A 56 -25.85 10.44 -8.31
CA THR A 56 -26.11 9.00 -8.29
C THR A 56 -27.53 8.63 -8.72
N GLU A 57 -28.47 9.56 -8.56
CA GLU A 57 -29.87 9.39 -8.93
C GLU A 57 -30.37 10.66 -9.62
N ASN A 58 -31.30 10.52 -10.55
CA ASN A 58 -31.89 11.65 -11.24
C ASN A 58 -32.60 12.58 -10.25
N ARG A 59 -32.67 13.86 -10.61
CA ARG A 59 -33.30 14.88 -9.78
C ARG A 59 -34.78 14.61 -9.51
N ILE A 60 -35.23 15.00 -8.34
CA ILE A 60 -36.63 14.96 -7.91
C ILE A 60 -37.00 16.30 -7.27
N PRO A 61 -38.28 16.71 -7.28
CA PRO A 61 -38.71 17.88 -6.52
C PRO A 61 -38.42 17.71 -5.02
N VAL A 62 -37.96 18.76 -4.36
CA VAL A 62 -37.66 18.73 -2.92
C VAL A 62 -38.90 18.40 -2.08
N THR A 63 -40.09 18.69 -2.61
CA THR A 63 -41.38 18.36 -1.98
C THR A 63 -41.63 16.87 -1.82
N GLN A 64 -40.89 16.02 -2.56
CA GLN A 64 -40.92 14.56 -2.39
C GLN A 64 -40.01 14.04 -1.25
N ARG A 65 -39.27 14.91 -0.58
CA ARG A 65 -38.39 14.60 0.56
C ARG A 65 -38.80 15.44 1.79
N PRO A 66 -39.85 15.05 2.50
CA PRO A 66 -40.38 15.82 3.65
C PRO A 66 -39.35 16.12 4.74
N GLU A 67 -38.42 15.22 4.97
CA GLU A 67 -37.33 15.38 5.94
C GLU A 67 -36.38 16.52 5.58
N LEU A 68 -36.23 16.84 4.29
CA LEU A 68 -35.41 17.96 3.83
C LEU A 68 -36.16 19.29 3.86
N GLN A 69 -37.49 19.27 3.74
CA GLN A 69 -38.30 20.51 3.79
C GLN A 69 -38.10 21.22 5.12
N GLU A 70 -38.16 20.51 6.25
CA GLU A 70 -37.92 21.09 7.58
C GLU A 70 -36.51 21.70 7.69
N VAL A 71 -35.50 21.02 7.14
CA VAL A 71 -34.12 21.54 7.10
C VAL A 71 -34.00 22.80 6.27
N PHE A 72 -34.65 22.85 5.09
CA PHE A 72 -34.63 23.99 4.19
C PHE A 72 -35.33 25.19 4.82
N VAL A 73 -36.51 24.98 5.45
CA VAL A 73 -37.21 26.04 6.19
C VAL A 73 -36.33 26.62 7.29
N LYS A 74 -35.73 25.74 8.12
CA LYS A 74 -34.87 26.16 9.23
C LYS A 74 -33.66 26.97 8.77
N LYS A 75 -33.11 26.62 7.61
CA LYS A 75 -31.95 27.28 6.99
C LYS A 75 -32.33 28.43 6.02
N GLN A 76 -33.61 28.78 5.90
CA GLN A 76 -34.12 29.80 5.00
C GLN A 76 -33.77 29.56 3.51
N ILE A 77 -33.71 28.30 3.10
CA ILE A 77 -33.52 27.90 1.70
C ILE A 77 -34.89 27.74 1.06
N PRO A 78 -35.12 28.24 -0.15
CA PRO A 78 -36.39 28.02 -0.88
C PRO A 78 -36.68 26.52 -1.05
N TYR A 79 -37.94 26.10 -0.90
CA TYR A 79 -38.37 24.70 -1.00
C TYR A 79 -39.67 24.55 -1.84
N GLU A 80 -39.87 25.42 -2.78
CA GLU A 80 -41.01 25.40 -3.70
C GLU A 80 -40.89 24.28 -4.73
N ASP A 81 -41.98 23.91 -5.41
CA ASP A 81 -42.06 22.78 -6.36
C ASP A 81 -41.08 22.87 -7.54
N TRP A 82 -40.54 24.02 -7.84
CA TRP A 82 -39.54 24.23 -8.87
C TRP A 82 -38.08 23.99 -8.38
N ILE A 83 -37.90 23.74 -7.09
CA ILE A 83 -36.58 23.36 -6.54
C ILE A 83 -36.41 21.86 -6.62
N TYR A 84 -35.43 21.42 -7.38
CA TYR A 84 -35.04 20.02 -7.53
C TYR A 84 -33.77 19.72 -6.77
N ILE A 85 -33.71 18.50 -6.25
CA ILE A 85 -32.54 17.94 -5.60
C ILE A 85 -32.20 16.61 -6.25
N ALA A 86 -30.90 16.25 -6.26
CA ALA A 86 -30.40 14.96 -6.73
C ALA A 86 -29.56 14.32 -5.62
N SER A 87 -29.68 13.00 -5.44
CA SER A 87 -28.75 12.24 -4.60
C SER A 87 -27.36 12.27 -5.23
N ALA A 88 -26.32 12.45 -4.41
CA ALA A 88 -24.97 12.57 -4.92
C ALA A 88 -23.93 11.99 -3.94
N LYS A 89 -22.86 11.43 -4.49
CA LYS A 89 -21.65 11.12 -3.74
C LYS A 89 -20.74 12.35 -3.75
N ILE A 90 -20.55 12.98 -2.59
CA ILE A 90 -19.82 14.24 -2.45
C ILE A 90 -18.43 13.98 -1.87
N TRP A 91 -17.44 14.64 -2.42
CA TRP A 91 -16.07 14.66 -1.95
C TRP A 91 -15.64 16.08 -1.62
N SER A 92 -15.45 16.35 -0.32
CA SER A 92 -14.84 17.60 0.15
C SER A 92 -13.36 17.62 -0.21
N LEU A 93 -12.88 18.72 -0.75
CA LEU A 93 -11.49 18.92 -1.13
C LEU A 93 -10.72 19.57 0.02
N ASP A 94 -9.61 18.90 0.42
CA ASP A 94 -8.62 19.53 1.30
C ASP A 94 -7.96 20.72 0.60
N ASP A 95 -7.35 21.62 1.36
CA ASP A 95 -6.79 22.88 0.84
C ASP A 95 -5.81 22.68 -0.33
N ASN A 96 -5.06 21.57 -0.34
CA ASN A 96 -4.12 21.21 -1.42
C ASN A 96 -4.80 20.85 -2.75
N TYR A 97 -6.08 20.48 -2.73
CA TYR A 97 -6.85 20.07 -3.91
C TYR A 97 -7.83 21.12 -4.38
N ARG A 98 -8.07 22.19 -3.57
CA ARG A 98 -8.91 23.31 -3.96
C ARG A 98 -8.31 24.08 -5.12
N PHE A 99 -9.18 24.61 -5.97
CA PHE A 99 -8.77 25.42 -7.10
C PHE A 99 -9.80 26.50 -7.41
N GLU A 100 -9.35 27.57 -8.04
CA GLU A 100 -10.20 28.72 -8.34
C GLU A 100 -10.95 28.51 -9.66
N TYR A 101 -12.28 28.73 -9.63
CA TYR A 101 -13.12 28.80 -10.81
C TYR A 101 -13.91 30.11 -10.81
N LYS A 102 -13.38 31.14 -11.52
CA LYS A 102 -13.95 32.50 -11.60
C LYS A 102 -15.22 32.51 -12.41
N SER A 103 -16.36 32.25 -11.76
CA SER A 103 -17.70 32.44 -12.32
C SER A 103 -18.64 33.04 -11.28
N GLN A 104 -19.33 34.10 -11.63
CA GLN A 104 -20.28 34.76 -10.74
C GLN A 104 -21.67 34.13 -10.72
N LYS A 105 -21.97 33.18 -11.63
CA LYS A 105 -23.24 32.46 -11.68
C LYS A 105 -23.32 31.44 -10.56
N GLY A 106 -24.42 31.36 -9.84
CA GLY A 106 -24.66 30.42 -8.75
C GLY A 106 -24.67 28.98 -9.24
N ILE A 107 -25.49 28.65 -10.23
CA ILE A 107 -25.55 27.33 -10.89
C ILE A 107 -25.43 27.54 -12.40
N HIS A 108 -24.59 26.74 -13.04
CA HIS A 108 -24.48 26.68 -14.51
C HIS A 108 -23.65 25.50 -14.98
N GLN A 109 -23.84 25.15 -16.24
CA GLN A 109 -23.01 24.10 -16.90
C GLN A 109 -21.59 24.63 -17.16
N ILE A 110 -20.57 23.86 -16.77
CA ILE A 110 -19.16 24.15 -17.04
C ILE A 110 -18.86 23.67 -18.47
N ARG A 111 -18.33 24.55 -19.31
CA ARG A 111 -17.97 24.27 -20.70
C ARG A 111 -16.49 24.57 -20.98
N ARG A 112 -15.74 24.97 -19.97
CA ARG A 112 -14.31 25.27 -20.05
C ARG A 112 -13.50 23.98 -19.96
N PRO A 113 -12.76 23.57 -21.02
CA PRO A 113 -12.01 22.32 -21.03
C PRO A 113 -11.00 22.24 -19.89
N ASP A 114 -10.23 23.30 -19.63
CA ASP A 114 -9.21 23.36 -18.58
C ASP A 114 -9.79 23.08 -17.16
N ILE A 115 -11.01 23.49 -16.90
CA ILE A 115 -11.71 23.23 -15.64
C ILE A 115 -12.21 21.78 -15.58
N ILE A 116 -12.77 21.28 -16.69
CA ILE A 116 -13.24 19.89 -16.82
C ILE A 116 -12.07 18.95 -16.60
N ASP A 117 -10.93 19.21 -17.24
CA ASP A 117 -9.72 18.42 -17.10
C ASP A 117 -9.20 18.39 -15.66
N LYS A 118 -9.22 19.55 -14.98
CA LYS A 118 -8.87 19.64 -13.57
C LYS A 118 -9.79 18.82 -12.68
N ILE A 119 -11.11 18.89 -12.93
CA ILE A 119 -12.11 18.09 -12.20
C ILE A 119 -11.86 16.60 -12.41
N ASN A 120 -11.66 16.16 -13.66
CA ASN A 120 -11.40 14.76 -14.00
C ASN A 120 -10.12 14.24 -13.36
N SER A 121 -9.06 15.01 -13.39
CA SER A 121 -7.79 14.68 -12.72
C SER A 121 -8.00 14.44 -11.22
N LEU A 122 -8.75 15.31 -10.54
CA LEU A 122 -9.04 15.16 -9.11
C LEU A 122 -9.93 13.95 -8.80
N LEU A 123 -10.93 13.67 -9.63
CA LEU A 123 -11.80 12.50 -9.48
C LEU A 123 -11.01 11.19 -9.67
N ASN A 124 -10.09 11.15 -10.63
CA ASN A 124 -9.21 10.00 -10.86
C ASN A 124 -8.25 9.79 -9.70
N GLN A 125 -7.64 10.86 -9.16
CA GLN A 125 -6.82 10.79 -7.95
C GLN A 125 -7.62 10.23 -6.76
N LYS A 126 -8.86 10.71 -6.56
CA LYS A 126 -9.74 10.18 -5.52
C LYS A 126 -10.02 8.70 -5.71
N HIS A 127 -10.34 8.28 -6.93
CA HIS A 127 -10.59 6.86 -7.23
C HIS A 127 -9.37 5.99 -6.87
N ASP A 128 -8.16 6.45 -7.22
CA ASP A 128 -6.92 5.76 -6.88
C ASP A 128 -6.70 5.69 -5.37
N ILE A 129 -6.95 6.79 -4.62
CA ILE A 129 -6.86 6.81 -3.16
C ILE A 129 -7.85 5.82 -2.54
N GLU A 130 -9.13 5.85 -2.96
CA GLU A 130 -10.16 4.90 -2.47
C GLU A 130 -9.80 3.44 -2.77
N MET A 131 -9.21 3.18 -3.94
CA MET A 131 -8.74 1.84 -4.31
C MET A 131 -7.58 1.40 -3.43
N ILE A 132 -6.58 2.26 -3.24
CA ILE A 132 -5.44 1.97 -2.36
C ILE A 132 -5.91 1.70 -0.94
N ASP A 133 -6.83 2.52 -0.39
CA ASP A 133 -7.39 2.32 0.95
C ASP A 133 -8.16 1.00 1.09
N LYS A 134 -8.95 0.62 0.09
CA LYS A 134 -9.64 -0.68 0.07
C LYS A 134 -8.64 -1.83 0.08
N LEU A 135 -7.59 -1.76 -0.74
CA LEU A 135 -6.56 -2.79 -0.83
C LEU A 135 -5.70 -2.85 0.43
N LYS A 136 -5.36 -1.70 1.01
CA LYS A 136 -4.68 -1.59 2.31
C LYS A 136 -5.49 -2.30 3.41
N ASN A 137 -6.80 -2.02 3.50
CA ASN A 137 -7.67 -2.65 4.49
C ASN A 137 -7.79 -4.17 4.26
N LEU A 138 -7.87 -4.60 2.99
CA LEU A 138 -7.84 -6.02 2.63
C LEU A 138 -6.54 -6.69 3.07
N LEU A 139 -5.39 -6.02 2.86
CA LEU A 139 -4.09 -6.50 3.28
C LEU A 139 -3.96 -6.55 4.81
N ILE A 140 -4.44 -5.55 5.53
CA ILE A 140 -4.45 -5.54 7.01
C ILE A 140 -5.25 -6.73 7.55
N ALA A 141 -6.42 -7.01 6.98
CA ALA A 141 -7.28 -8.11 7.43
C ALA A 141 -6.70 -9.51 7.15
N ASN A 142 -5.94 -9.66 6.05
CA ASN A 142 -5.48 -10.98 5.57
C ASN A 142 -3.95 -11.17 5.69
N HIS A 143 -3.18 -10.14 5.99
CA HIS A 143 -1.70 -10.09 5.99
C HIS A 143 -1.04 -10.45 4.65
N ASN A 144 -1.74 -11.16 3.77
CA ASN A 144 -1.22 -11.62 2.48
C ASN A 144 -2.20 -11.24 1.37
N LEU A 145 -1.71 -10.61 0.31
CA LEU A 145 -2.49 -10.16 -0.84
C LEU A 145 -1.80 -10.52 -2.14
N ILE A 146 -2.53 -11.03 -3.12
CA ILE A 146 -2.05 -11.17 -4.49
C ILE A 146 -2.84 -10.23 -5.40
N LEU A 147 -2.12 -9.42 -6.16
CA LEU A 147 -2.64 -8.59 -7.23
C LEU A 147 -2.45 -9.33 -8.55
N THR A 148 -3.56 -9.74 -9.18
CA THR A 148 -3.56 -10.41 -10.48
C THR A 148 -4.03 -9.47 -11.57
N GLY A 149 -3.88 -9.87 -12.82
CA GLY A 149 -4.44 -9.17 -13.97
C GLY A 149 -3.51 -9.12 -15.17
N ALA A 150 -4.00 -8.48 -16.22
CA ALA A 150 -3.31 -8.33 -17.49
C ALA A 150 -1.94 -7.62 -17.35
N PRO A 151 -1.02 -7.86 -18.30
CA PRO A 151 0.26 -7.13 -18.32
C PRO A 151 0.07 -5.63 -18.45
N GLY A 152 0.95 -4.87 -17.79
CA GLY A 152 0.95 -3.41 -17.89
C GLY A 152 -0.16 -2.69 -17.12
N THR A 153 -0.91 -3.37 -16.23
CA THR A 153 -1.92 -2.73 -15.38
C THR A 153 -1.35 -2.02 -14.14
N GLY A 154 -0.02 -1.97 -13.98
CA GLY A 154 0.64 -1.24 -12.89
C GLY A 154 0.57 -1.93 -11.52
N LYS A 155 0.45 -3.26 -11.47
CA LYS A 155 0.35 -4.05 -10.22
C LYS A 155 1.50 -3.79 -9.24
N THR A 156 2.74 -3.80 -9.73
CA THR A 156 3.93 -3.57 -8.92
C THR A 156 3.98 -2.15 -8.37
N PHE A 157 3.57 -1.15 -9.18
CA PHE A 157 3.43 0.23 -8.72
C PHE A 157 2.36 0.34 -7.63
N LEU A 158 1.21 -0.29 -7.82
CA LEU A 158 0.12 -0.32 -6.85
C LEU A 158 0.54 -1.01 -5.54
N ALA A 159 1.30 -2.11 -5.61
CA ALA A 159 1.86 -2.78 -4.43
C ALA A 159 2.75 -1.85 -3.61
N LYS A 160 3.59 -1.04 -4.25
CA LYS A 160 4.42 -0.01 -3.58
C LYS A 160 3.54 1.08 -2.94
N LYS A 161 2.51 1.56 -3.63
CA LYS A 161 1.57 2.58 -3.07
C LYS A 161 0.78 2.04 -1.87
N ILE A 162 0.39 0.78 -1.87
CA ILE A 162 -0.24 0.12 -0.71
C ILE A 162 0.75 0.06 0.47
N ALA A 163 2.01 -0.29 0.23
CA ALA A 163 3.04 -0.31 1.27
C ALA A 163 3.29 1.09 1.86
N GLU A 164 3.40 2.12 1.02
CA GLU A 164 3.50 3.52 1.44
C GLU A 164 2.30 3.94 2.31
N ALA A 165 1.08 3.60 1.89
CA ALA A 165 -0.15 3.88 2.63
C ALA A 165 -0.25 3.15 3.98
N LEU A 166 0.51 2.06 4.16
CA LEU A 166 0.70 1.37 5.45
C LEU A 166 1.80 2.00 6.31
N GLY A 167 2.52 3.01 5.81
CA GLY A 167 3.68 3.60 6.46
C GLY A 167 4.96 2.76 6.32
N ALA A 168 4.97 1.76 5.42
CA ALA A 168 6.15 0.95 5.16
C ALA A 168 7.01 1.60 4.07
N THR A 169 8.15 2.18 4.47
CA THR A 169 9.10 2.87 3.59
C THR A 169 10.54 2.48 3.92
N GLY A 170 11.45 2.67 2.99
CA GLY A 170 12.88 2.38 3.19
C GLY A 170 13.12 0.93 3.63
N THR A 171 13.66 0.72 4.80
CA THR A 171 14.01 -0.62 5.32
C THR A 171 12.80 -1.48 5.70
N SER A 172 11.63 -0.87 5.89
CA SER A 172 10.38 -1.59 6.22
C SER A 172 9.57 -2.00 4.98
N CYS A 173 10.03 -1.64 3.77
CA CYS A 173 9.48 -2.13 2.51
C CYS A 173 10.58 -2.81 1.70
N LYS A 174 10.37 -4.06 1.30
CA LYS A 174 11.32 -4.80 0.46
C LYS A 174 10.61 -5.36 -0.75
N LEU A 175 11.18 -5.12 -1.93
CA LEU A 175 10.70 -5.71 -3.18
C LEU A 175 11.74 -6.74 -3.67
N VAL A 176 11.26 -7.90 -4.07
CA VAL A 176 12.01 -8.94 -4.77
C VAL A 176 11.22 -9.39 -5.99
N GLN A 177 11.91 -9.85 -7.02
CA GLN A 177 11.26 -10.46 -8.18
C GLN A 177 11.60 -11.95 -8.22
N PHE A 178 10.57 -12.78 -8.34
CA PHE A 178 10.79 -14.21 -8.54
C PHE A 178 11.16 -14.49 -10.00
N HIS A 179 12.01 -15.48 -10.18
CA HIS A 179 12.43 -16.00 -11.49
C HIS A 179 12.65 -17.51 -11.36
N PRO A 180 12.72 -18.27 -12.46
CA PRO A 180 12.80 -19.75 -12.40
C PRO A 180 13.95 -20.34 -11.59
N SER A 181 15.04 -19.59 -11.40
CA SER A 181 16.18 -20.02 -10.59
C SER A 181 16.14 -19.50 -9.15
N PHE A 182 15.07 -18.80 -8.73
CA PHE A 182 14.93 -18.31 -7.36
C PHE A 182 14.45 -19.46 -6.49
N ASP A 183 15.14 -19.73 -5.40
CA ASP A 183 14.88 -20.91 -4.57
C ASP A 183 14.82 -20.61 -3.06
N TYR A 184 14.68 -21.69 -2.26
CA TYR A 184 14.65 -21.64 -0.81
C TYR A 184 15.91 -20.98 -0.22
N THR A 185 17.08 -21.20 -0.86
CA THR A 185 18.36 -20.70 -0.34
C THR A 185 18.49 -19.19 -0.49
N ASP A 186 17.79 -18.60 -1.45
CA ASP A 186 17.73 -17.14 -1.63
C ASP A 186 16.69 -16.51 -0.71
N PHE A 187 15.61 -17.22 -0.43
CA PHE A 187 14.45 -16.71 0.29
C PHE A 187 14.53 -16.91 1.80
N VAL A 188 14.79 -18.13 2.25
CA VAL A 188 14.78 -18.50 3.68
C VAL A 188 16.19 -18.57 4.25
N GLU A 189 16.98 -19.55 3.84
CA GLU A 189 18.37 -19.73 4.27
C GLU A 189 19.09 -20.77 3.40
N GLY A 190 20.40 -20.68 3.31
CA GLY A 190 21.21 -21.60 2.54
C GLY A 190 22.66 -21.67 2.99
N LEU A 191 23.35 -22.71 2.53
CA LEU A 191 24.81 -22.83 2.68
C LEU A 191 25.47 -22.04 1.55
N ARG A 192 26.33 -21.10 1.90
CA ARG A 192 27.12 -20.34 0.94
C ARG A 192 28.61 -20.66 1.08
N PRO A 193 29.33 -20.84 -0.03
CA PRO A 193 30.75 -21.08 0.03
C PRO A 193 31.48 -19.87 0.62
N VAL A 194 32.42 -20.14 1.52
CA VAL A 194 33.33 -19.15 2.10
C VAL A 194 34.75 -19.65 1.97
N CYS A 195 35.67 -18.73 1.70
CA CYS A 195 37.09 -19.07 1.64
C CYS A 195 37.78 -18.48 2.88
N ASN A 196 38.17 -19.31 3.82
CA ASN A 196 38.91 -18.91 5.01
C ASN A 196 40.34 -19.52 4.93
N ASN A 197 41.37 -18.67 4.87
CA ASN A 197 42.77 -19.09 4.82
C ASN A 197 43.05 -20.13 3.72
N GLU A 198 42.59 -19.89 2.49
CA GLU A 198 42.73 -20.78 1.31
C GLU A 198 41.97 -22.13 1.41
N GLN A 199 41.18 -22.33 2.46
CA GLN A 199 40.32 -23.52 2.57
C GLN A 199 38.88 -23.16 2.23
N LEU A 200 38.28 -23.94 1.32
CA LEU A 200 36.87 -23.83 0.97
C LEU A 200 36.02 -24.40 2.11
N GLY A 201 35.16 -23.60 2.66
CA GLY A 201 34.16 -24.00 3.65
C GLY A 201 32.77 -23.59 3.24
N PHE A 202 31.78 -23.95 4.04
CA PHE A 202 30.38 -23.50 3.86
C PHE A 202 29.89 -22.83 5.13
N GLU A 203 29.21 -21.71 4.96
CA GLU A 203 28.56 -20.99 6.06
C GLU A 203 27.06 -20.85 5.78
N ARG A 204 26.25 -21.08 6.83
CA ARG A 204 24.82 -20.81 6.75
C ARG A 204 24.58 -19.29 6.70
N LYS A 205 23.84 -18.85 5.70
CA LYS A 205 23.37 -17.46 5.59
C LYS A 205 21.86 -17.42 5.50
N ASP A 206 21.28 -16.41 6.14
CA ASP A 206 19.86 -16.14 6.01
C ASP A 206 19.55 -15.65 4.58
N GLY A 207 18.42 -16.11 4.06
CA GLY A 207 17.83 -15.59 2.83
C GLY A 207 17.15 -14.25 3.07
N ILE A 208 16.76 -13.61 1.97
CA ILE A 208 16.26 -12.22 1.97
C ILE A 208 15.00 -12.05 2.82
N PHE A 209 14.10 -13.04 2.86
CA PHE A 209 12.87 -12.99 3.63
C PHE A 209 13.10 -13.20 5.13
N LYS A 210 13.98 -14.16 5.50
CA LYS A 210 14.33 -14.41 6.89
C LYS A 210 15.04 -13.20 7.52
N ASP A 211 15.98 -12.57 6.79
CA ASP A 211 16.62 -11.32 7.22
C ASP A 211 15.61 -10.16 7.39
N PHE A 212 14.65 -10.05 6.46
CA PHE A 212 13.57 -9.07 6.57
C PHE A 212 12.70 -9.30 7.82
N CYS A 213 12.35 -10.56 8.12
CA CYS A 213 11.58 -10.91 9.32
C CYS A 213 12.36 -10.60 10.61
N LYS A 214 13.69 -10.79 10.64
CA LYS A 214 14.54 -10.37 11.78
C LYS A 214 14.40 -8.88 12.05
N LYS A 215 14.50 -8.06 11.03
CA LYS A 215 14.36 -6.59 11.14
C LYS A 215 12.96 -6.19 11.61
N ALA A 216 11.93 -6.84 11.09
CA ALA A 216 10.55 -6.62 11.48
C ALA A 216 10.31 -6.94 12.97
N TYR A 217 10.80 -8.07 13.44
CA TYR A 217 10.67 -8.48 14.83
C TYR A 217 11.48 -7.59 15.77
N ALA A 218 12.70 -7.22 15.40
CA ALA A 218 13.52 -6.27 16.18
C ALA A 218 12.81 -4.91 16.36
N ALA A 219 12.05 -4.46 15.36
CA ALA A 219 11.26 -3.23 15.47
C ALA A 219 10.11 -3.36 16.50
N VAL A 220 9.44 -4.52 16.55
CA VAL A 220 8.40 -4.81 17.56
C VAL A 220 9.00 -4.80 18.97
N VAL A 221 10.09 -5.54 19.16
CA VAL A 221 10.78 -5.60 20.47
C VAL A 221 11.24 -4.22 20.90
N ARG A 222 11.81 -3.43 20.00
CA ARG A 222 12.23 -2.05 20.30
C ARG A 222 11.07 -1.19 20.77
N GLN A 223 9.90 -1.29 20.16
CA GLN A 223 8.71 -0.55 20.56
C GLN A 223 8.20 -1.00 21.95
N GLN A 224 8.13 -2.32 22.17
CA GLN A 224 7.74 -2.88 23.47
C GLN A 224 8.70 -2.44 24.59
N ILE A 225 10.00 -2.51 24.33
CA ILE A 225 11.03 -2.02 25.27
C ILE A 225 10.88 -0.52 25.54
N GLY A 226 10.64 0.30 24.51
CA GLY A 226 10.42 1.73 24.66
C GLY A 226 9.22 2.06 25.56
N ALA A 227 8.10 1.37 25.34
CA ALA A 227 6.91 1.50 26.17
C ALA A 227 7.17 1.07 27.63
N GLU A 228 7.91 -0.02 27.81
CA GLU A 228 8.25 -0.51 29.14
C GLU A 228 9.28 0.38 29.86
N TYR A 229 10.23 0.92 29.13
CA TYR A 229 11.19 1.90 29.62
C TYR A 229 10.50 3.14 30.23
N SER A 230 9.51 3.68 29.53
CA SER A 230 8.71 4.81 30.02
C SER A 230 7.89 4.46 31.27
N LYS A 231 7.34 3.24 31.34
CA LYS A 231 6.65 2.78 32.56
C LYS A 231 7.58 2.62 33.74
N VAL A 232 8.78 2.10 33.52
CA VAL A 232 9.82 2.00 34.56
C VAL A 232 10.15 3.38 35.11
N TYR A 233 10.32 4.39 34.26
CA TYR A 233 10.54 5.77 34.71
C TYR A 233 9.42 6.26 35.63
N GLU A 234 8.16 6.06 35.24
CA GLU A 234 7.01 6.47 36.07
C GLU A 234 6.92 5.72 37.40
N GLU A 235 7.25 4.43 37.42
CA GLU A 235 7.28 3.63 38.65
C GLU A 235 8.38 4.09 39.63
N VAL A 236 9.57 4.40 39.11
CA VAL A 236 10.69 4.93 39.90
C VAL A 236 10.35 6.32 40.45
N LYS A 237 9.79 7.19 39.60
CA LYS A 237 9.36 8.54 39.98
C LYS A 237 8.31 8.52 41.12
N LYS A 238 7.42 7.53 41.10
CA LYS A 238 6.39 7.33 42.15
C LYS A 238 6.89 6.54 43.35
N GLY A 239 8.18 6.19 43.43
CA GLY A 239 8.76 5.38 44.48
C GLY A 239 8.28 3.93 44.56
N LYS A 240 7.61 3.43 43.52
CA LYS A 240 7.11 2.05 43.46
C LYS A 240 8.19 1.04 43.09
N LEU A 241 9.22 1.48 42.39
CA LEU A 241 10.37 0.68 42.00
C LEU A 241 11.67 1.36 42.51
N THR A 242 12.41 0.67 43.34
CA THR A 242 13.63 1.20 43.99
C THR A 242 14.91 0.48 43.59
N GLY A 243 14.78 -0.67 42.92
CA GLY A 243 15.93 -1.44 42.49
C GLY A 243 15.56 -2.53 41.48
N ILE A 244 16.55 -3.02 40.76
CA ILE A 244 16.43 -4.16 39.84
C ILE A 244 17.33 -5.31 40.28
N PRO A 245 16.89 -6.57 40.11
CA PRO A 245 17.68 -7.74 40.49
C PRO A 245 18.91 -7.89 39.59
N ILE A 246 20.03 -8.27 40.18
CA ILE A 246 21.27 -8.65 39.50
C ILE A 246 21.77 -9.98 40.05
N ALA A 247 22.77 -10.59 39.42
CA ALA A 247 23.30 -11.89 39.82
C ALA A 247 23.77 -11.96 41.30
N LYS A 248 24.19 -10.84 41.86
CA LYS A 248 24.62 -10.73 43.29
C LYS A 248 23.90 -9.56 43.97
N GLY A 249 22.60 -9.72 44.27
CA GLY A 249 21.80 -8.70 44.98
C GLY A 249 20.97 -7.82 44.06
N ASN A 250 20.78 -6.54 44.45
CA ASN A 250 20.01 -5.56 43.71
C ASN A 250 20.84 -4.33 43.37
N LYS A 251 20.66 -3.74 42.19
CA LYS A 251 21.11 -2.37 41.91
C LYS A 251 19.99 -1.38 42.17
N THR A 252 20.30 -0.27 42.81
CA THR A 252 19.36 0.82 43.03
C THR A 252 19.09 1.52 41.69
N ILE A 253 17.83 1.83 41.44
CA ILE A 253 17.38 2.57 40.25
C ILE A 253 17.07 4.02 40.69
N PHE A 254 17.32 4.98 39.82
CA PHE A 254 17.04 6.39 40.08
C PHE A 254 16.50 7.08 38.81
N CYS A 255 15.73 8.17 39.00
CA CYS A 255 15.31 9.05 37.93
C CYS A 255 16.42 10.03 37.56
N GLY A 256 16.67 10.15 36.25
CA GLY A 256 17.45 11.23 35.65
C GLY A 256 16.55 12.30 35.02
N GLU A 257 17.18 13.25 34.35
CA GLU A 257 16.49 14.29 33.59
C GLU A 257 15.85 13.74 32.30
N ASN A 258 14.85 14.45 31.77
CA ASN A 258 14.23 14.18 30.50
C ASN A 258 13.68 12.74 30.38
N GLU A 259 12.89 12.31 31.38
CA GLU A 259 12.22 10.98 31.41
C GLU A 259 13.18 9.79 31.30
N LYS A 260 14.43 9.96 31.74
CA LYS A 260 15.44 8.90 31.76
C LYS A 260 15.58 8.33 33.17
N TRP A 261 16.05 7.10 33.23
CA TRP A 261 16.41 6.45 34.48
C TRP A 261 17.80 5.81 34.41
N GLY A 262 18.38 5.50 35.49
CA GLY A 262 19.72 4.92 35.58
C GLY A 262 19.89 3.98 36.75
N LEU A 263 21.03 3.33 36.79
CA LEU A 263 21.41 2.38 37.82
C LEU A 263 22.63 2.88 38.62
N THR A 264 22.64 2.59 39.90
CA THR A 264 23.74 2.95 40.78
C THR A 264 24.15 1.78 41.66
N THR A 265 25.41 1.74 42.04
CA THR A 265 25.96 0.79 43.04
C THR A 265 25.85 1.31 44.48
N GLY A 266 25.17 2.42 44.69
CA GLY A 266 25.04 3.03 46.03
C GLY A 266 26.17 3.99 46.43
N GLN A 267 27.26 4.10 45.65
CA GLN A 267 28.33 5.07 45.86
C GLN A 267 28.20 6.23 44.90
N MET A 268 28.21 7.47 45.39
CA MET A 268 28.31 8.65 44.56
C MET A 268 29.62 8.63 43.79
N ARG A 269 29.55 8.83 42.48
CA ARG A 269 30.74 8.97 41.64
C ARG A 269 31.43 10.31 41.90
N ASN A 270 32.74 10.38 41.60
CA ASN A 270 33.55 11.63 41.67
C ASN A 270 32.97 12.78 40.81
N THR A 271 32.00 12.51 39.96
CA THR A 271 31.27 13.50 39.12
C THR A 271 30.04 14.09 39.82
N GLY A 272 29.71 13.72 41.06
CA GLY A 272 28.50 14.14 41.76
C GLY A 272 27.19 13.52 41.22
N LYS A 273 27.27 12.58 40.29
CA LYS A 273 26.10 11.87 39.74
C LYS A 273 25.82 10.58 40.50
N PRO A 274 24.55 10.25 40.77
CA PRO A 274 24.18 9.06 41.56
C PRO A 274 24.49 7.72 40.90
N GLY A 275 24.77 7.70 39.56
CA GLY A 275 25.03 6.48 38.79
C GLY A 275 25.09 6.76 37.29
N ASP A 276 24.87 5.73 36.51
CA ASP A 276 24.85 5.80 35.03
C ASP A 276 23.42 5.79 34.48
N ILE A 277 23.13 6.74 33.61
CA ILE A 277 21.87 6.78 32.86
C ILE A 277 21.87 5.68 31.81
N VAL A 278 20.75 4.98 31.72
CA VAL A 278 20.47 4.01 30.66
C VAL A 278 19.73 4.74 29.53
N TYR A 279 20.35 4.83 28.38
CA TYR A 279 19.79 5.54 27.24
C TYR A 279 18.99 4.60 26.32
N LEU A 280 17.75 4.99 26.03
CA LEU A 280 16.87 4.21 25.14
C LEU A 280 17.47 4.04 23.74
N ASP A 281 18.13 5.07 23.20
CA ASP A 281 18.82 5.00 21.91
C ASP A 281 19.96 3.95 21.90
N THR A 282 20.64 3.79 23.04
CA THR A 282 21.69 2.77 23.18
C THR A 282 21.08 1.37 23.24
N ILE A 283 19.97 1.20 23.95
CA ILE A 283 19.19 -0.05 23.96
C ILE A 283 18.73 -0.37 22.53
N ALA A 284 18.19 0.60 21.79
CA ALA A 284 17.75 0.40 20.41
C ALA A 284 18.88 -0.08 19.48
N LYS A 285 20.11 0.40 19.66
CA LYS A 285 21.27 -0.08 18.89
C LYS A 285 21.59 -1.54 19.17
N VAL A 286 21.53 -1.96 20.44
CA VAL A 286 21.73 -3.35 20.84
C VAL A 286 20.65 -4.26 20.23
N ILE A 287 19.37 -3.85 20.30
CA ILE A 287 18.25 -4.59 19.70
C ILE A 287 18.42 -4.69 18.17
N ASN A 288 18.79 -3.61 17.50
CA ASN A 288 19.00 -3.59 16.05
C ASN A 288 20.18 -4.49 15.61
N SER A 289 21.09 -4.80 16.51
CA SER A 289 22.18 -5.75 16.27
C SER A 289 21.78 -7.22 16.48
N GLY A 290 20.49 -7.49 16.74
CA GLY A 290 19.93 -8.84 16.83
C GLY A 290 19.62 -9.32 18.25
N PHE A 291 19.98 -8.55 19.31
CA PHE A 291 19.72 -8.93 20.69
C PHE A 291 18.30 -8.53 21.13
N VAL A 292 17.32 -9.36 20.81
CA VAL A 292 15.88 -9.09 20.97
C VAL A 292 15.23 -9.79 22.17
N ASN A 293 15.98 -10.60 22.89
CA ASN A 293 15.56 -11.28 24.12
C ASN A 293 16.73 -11.42 25.09
N ARG A 294 16.39 -11.82 26.31
CA ARG A 294 17.37 -12.00 27.39
C ARG A 294 18.41 -13.08 27.05
N THR A 295 17.98 -14.23 26.54
CA THR A 295 18.86 -15.38 26.23
C THR A 295 19.91 -15.02 25.18
N ALA A 296 19.53 -14.32 24.10
CA ALA A 296 20.48 -13.85 23.09
C ALA A 296 21.55 -12.93 23.69
N LEU A 297 21.14 -12.03 24.59
CA LEU A 297 22.07 -11.11 25.25
C LEU A 297 22.95 -11.80 26.31
N GLU A 298 22.46 -12.83 27.03
CA GLU A 298 23.24 -13.61 27.99
C GLU A 298 24.34 -14.42 27.30
N ASN A 299 24.04 -15.02 26.15
CA ASN A 299 24.98 -15.80 25.36
C ASN A 299 26.05 -14.94 24.66
N TYR A 300 25.84 -13.62 24.57
CA TYR A 300 26.83 -12.70 24.00
C TYR A 300 27.89 -12.36 25.03
N THR A 301 29.04 -13.03 24.97
CA THR A 301 30.14 -12.92 25.94
C THR A 301 31.06 -11.71 25.71
N GLN A 302 31.00 -11.09 24.53
CA GLN A 302 31.80 -9.92 24.20
C GLN A 302 31.27 -8.66 24.90
N ASP A 303 32.10 -7.64 25.00
CA ASP A 303 31.69 -6.35 25.51
C ASP A 303 30.70 -5.68 24.53
N LEU A 304 29.59 -5.16 25.03
CA LEU A 304 28.58 -4.48 24.20
C LEU A 304 29.15 -3.25 23.47
N ARG A 305 30.31 -2.72 23.87
CA ARG A 305 31.03 -1.67 23.13
C ARG A 305 31.53 -2.10 21.76
N SER A 306 31.62 -3.41 21.48
CA SER A 306 31.89 -3.93 20.14
C SER A 306 30.75 -3.66 19.15
N ILE A 307 29.54 -3.37 19.66
CA ILE A 307 28.39 -2.97 18.84
C ILE A 307 28.55 -1.49 18.43
N PRO A 308 28.47 -1.17 17.15
CA PRO A 308 28.63 0.19 16.66
C PRO A 308 27.71 1.20 17.35
N GLY A 309 28.33 2.24 17.91
CA GLY A 309 27.61 3.34 18.58
C GLY A 309 27.09 3.01 19.99
N VAL A 310 27.46 1.87 20.57
CA VAL A 310 27.25 1.55 21.99
C VAL A 310 28.46 1.98 22.79
N GLY A 311 28.23 2.76 23.86
CA GLY A 311 29.27 3.29 24.75
C GLY A 311 28.79 3.33 26.19
N GLY A 312 29.62 3.88 27.08
CA GLY A 312 29.30 4.04 28.50
C GLY A 312 29.49 2.77 29.33
N ASN A 313 28.71 2.65 30.41
CA ASN A 313 28.74 1.49 31.30
C ASN A 313 27.88 0.34 30.72
N THR A 314 28.53 -0.56 30.02
CA THR A 314 27.87 -1.70 29.38
C THR A 314 27.35 -2.76 30.34
N SER A 315 27.89 -2.85 31.56
CA SER A 315 27.35 -3.72 32.61
C SER A 315 25.96 -3.26 33.05
N ASP A 316 25.79 -1.96 33.32
CA ASP A 316 24.50 -1.39 33.73
C ASP A 316 23.48 -1.45 32.58
N LEU A 317 23.92 -1.20 31.35
CA LEU A 317 23.10 -1.39 30.15
C LEU A 317 22.60 -2.82 30.05
N ARG A 318 23.47 -3.81 30.25
CA ARG A 318 23.12 -5.25 30.16
C ARG A 318 22.09 -5.64 31.24
N TYR A 319 22.28 -5.22 32.51
CA TYR A 319 21.30 -5.47 33.57
C TYR A 319 19.95 -4.78 33.32
N ALA A 320 19.99 -3.55 32.85
CA ALA A 320 18.77 -2.83 32.47
C ALA A 320 18.01 -3.53 31.37
N MET A 321 18.72 -4.02 30.34
CA MET A 321 18.09 -4.78 29.24
C MET A 321 17.52 -6.11 29.72
N TYR A 322 18.22 -6.87 30.57
CA TYR A 322 17.67 -8.09 31.17
C TYR A 322 16.36 -7.82 31.90
N PHE A 323 16.34 -6.78 32.72
CA PHE A 323 15.16 -6.38 33.45
C PHE A 323 13.99 -6.00 32.53
N LEU A 324 14.27 -5.26 31.46
CA LEU A 324 13.25 -4.88 30.49
C LEU A 324 12.74 -6.08 29.68
N PHE A 325 13.61 -6.98 29.28
CA PHE A 325 13.22 -8.22 28.59
C PHE A 325 12.33 -9.10 29.47
N ASP A 326 12.70 -9.33 30.75
CA ASP A 326 11.89 -10.09 31.69
C ASP A 326 10.49 -9.49 31.86
N ARG A 327 10.37 -8.16 31.81
CA ARG A 327 9.10 -7.46 31.93
C ARG A 327 8.21 -7.60 30.69
N ILE A 328 8.78 -7.62 29.48
CA ILE A 328 8.00 -7.82 28.26
C ILE A 328 7.63 -9.30 28.06
N GLU A 329 8.51 -10.25 28.39
CA GLU A 329 8.23 -11.68 28.31
C GLU A 329 7.07 -12.12 29.23
N ASN A 330 6.95 -11.50 30.41
CA ASN A 330 5.84 -11.75 31.36
C ASN A 330 4.50 -11.14 30.91
N LYS A 331 4.48 -10.29 29.89
CA LYS A 331 3.28 -9.71 29.30
C LYS A 331 2.97 -10.46 28.01
N LYS A 332 2.15 -11.52 28.11
CA LYS A 332 1.75 -12.35 26.98
C LYS A 332 1.37 -11.52 25.74
N ASP A 333 2.09 -11.78 24.66
CA ASP A 333 1.71 -11.76 23.24
C ASP A 333 0.75 -10.66 22.71
N THR A 334 0.90 -9.41 23.09
CA THR A 334 0.23 -8.32 22.38
C THR A 334 1.26 -7.44 21.69
N ILE A 335 1.38 -7.63 20.36
CA ILE A 335 2.04 -6.63 19.52
C ILE A 335 1.21 -5.34 19.63
N PRO A 336 1.84 -4.18 19.95
CA PRO A 336 1.13 -2.91 19.93
C PRO A 336 0.44 -2.70 18.59
N SER A 337 -0.83 -2.31 18.59
CA SER A 337 -1.64 -2.11 17.38
C SER A 337 -1.05 -1.08 16.40
N ASP A 338 -0.24 -0.16 16.94
CA ASP A 338 0.47 0.91 16.22
C ASP A 338 1.92 0.54 15.84
N SER A 339 2.32 -0.74 15.96
CA SER A 339 3.67 -1.17 15.59
C SER A 339 3.96 -0.91 14.11
N GLN A 340 5.22 -0.55 13.83
CA GLN A 340 5.70 -0.31 12.48
C GLN A 340 5.39 -1.51 11.58
N LYS A 341 4.67 -1.25 10.48
CA LYS A 341 4.34 -2.27 9.49
C LYS A 341 5.54 -2.52 8.59
N TYR A 342 5.75 -3.79 8.25
CA TYR A 342 6.77 -4.25 7.32
C TYR A 342 6.09 -4.92 6.13
N VAL A 343 6.38 -4.48 4.92
CA VAL A 343 5.74 -5.00 3.70
C VAL A 343 6.79 -5.64 2.80
N PHE A 344 6.62 -6.92 2.52
CA PHE A 344 7.44 -7.69 1.59
C PHE A 344 6.68 -7.87 0.27
N ILE A 345 7.20 -7.30 -0.81
CA ILE A 345 6.59 -7.35 -2.14
C ILE A 345 7.33 -8.39 -2.97
N ILE A 346 6.59 -9.35 -3.52
CA ILE A 346 7.08 -10.39 -4.42
C ILE A 346 6.51 -10.12 -5.81
N ASP A 347 7.33 -9.60 -6.69
CA ASP A 347 6.94 -9.37 -8.07
C ASP A 347 7.05 -10.66 -8.88
N GLU A 348 6.07 -10.90 -9.77
CA GLU A 348 5.98 -12.14 -10.55
C GLU A 348 6.03 -13.41 -9.68
N ILE A 349 5.24 -13.43 -8.61
CA ILE A 349 5.26 -14.49 -7.58
C ILE A 349 5.07 -15.89 -8.18
N ASN A 350 4.37 -16.01 -9.31
CA ASN A 350 4.11 -17.25 -10.03
C ASN A 350 5.29 -17.73 -10.90
N ARG A 351 6.36 -16.94 -11.10
CA ARG A 351 7.52 -17.36 -11.91
C ARG A 351 8.49 -18.28 -11.16
N GLY A 352 8.32 -18.45 -9.86
CA GLY A 352 9.06 -19.41 -9.05
C GLY A 352 8.18 -20.53 -8.54
N GLU A 353 8.78 -21.67 -8.21
CA GLU A 353 8.09 -22.78 -7.54
C GLU A 353 7.77 -22.39 -6.09
N ILE A 354 6.63 -21.73 -5.86
CA ILE A 354 6.28 -21.11 -4.57
C ILE A 354 6.36 -22.10 -3.41
N SER A 355 5.85 -23.32 -3.59
CA SER A 355 5.86 -24.36 -2.57
C SER A 355 7.28 -24.75 -2.15
N LYS A 356 8.23 -24.74 -3.09
CA LYS A 356 9.64 -25.03 -2.85
C LYS A 356 10.36 -23.84 -2.21
N ILE A 357 10.05 -22.63 -2.67
CA ILE A 357 10.67 -21.40 -2.15
C ILE A 357 10.27 -21.16 -0.70
N PHE A 358 8.97 -21.33 -0.36
CA PHE A 358 8.48 -21.12 0.99
C PHE A 358 8.73 -22.32 1.92
N GLY A 359 8.85 -23.55 1.38
CA GLY A 359 9.09 -24.75 2.16
C GLY A 359 8.18 -24.88 3.39
N GLU A 360 8.76 -25.09 4.56
CA GLU A 360 8.05 -25.22 5.84
C GLU A 360 7.34 -23.94 6.29
N LEU A 361 7.69 -22.77 5.75
CA LEU A 361 7.00 -21.50 6.05
C LEU A 361 5.55 -21.48 5.57
N PHE A 362 5.18 -22.45 4.76
CA PHE A 362 3.81 -22.62 4.29
C PHE A 362 2.78 -22.60 5.42
N PHE A 363 3.16 -23.13 6.59
CA PHE A 363 2.34 -23.09 7.79
C PHE A 363 2.31 -21.67 8.40
N SER A 364 3.47 -21.05 8.55
CA SER A 364 3.65 -19.77 9.26
C SER A 364 3.11 -18.55 8.47
N ILE A 365 2.84 -18.70 7.17
CA ILE A 365 2.30 -17.63 6.35
C ILE A 365 0.83 -17.33 6.66
N ASP A 366 0.10 -18.31 7.18
CA ASP A 366 -1.31 -18.18 7.58
C ASP A 366 -1.45 -17.18 8.74
N VAL A 367 -2.44 -16.31 8.70
CA VAL A 367 -2.68 -15.27 9.71
C VAL A 367 -2.80 -15.86 11.11
N GLY A 368 -3.47 -17.02 11.23
CA GLY A 368 -3.65 -17.74 12.49
C GLY A 368 -2.35 -18.21 13.14
N TYR A 369 -1.27 -18.34 12.37
CA TYR A 369 0.02 -18.86 12.79
C TYR A 369 1.16 -17.83 12.66
N ARG A 370 0.84 -16.55 12.62
CA ARG A 370 1.87 -15.49 12.71
C ARG A 370 2.41 -15.36 14.12
N GLY A 371 3.67 -14.90 14.24
CA GLY A 371 4.36 -14.76 15.51
C GLY A 371 4.89 -16.08 16.06
N VAL A 372 5.29 -16.07 17.33
CA VAL A 372 5.97 -17.17 18.03
C VAL A 372 5.18 -18.49 18.01
N LYS A 373 3.85 -18.42 18.00
CA LYS A 373 2.97 -19.61 17.93
C LYS A 373 3.07 -20.39 16.61
N GLY A 374 3.58 -19.76 15.56
CA GLY A 374 3.78 -20.38 14.25
C GLY A 374 5.23 -20.74 13.95
N ARG A 375 6.04 -20.98 14.98
CA ARG A 375 7.44 -21.44 14.79
C ARG A 375 7.51 -22.72 14.02
N VAL A 376 8.50 -22.77 13.11
CA VAL A 376 8.89 -23.95 12.34
C VAL A 376 10.40 -24.14 12.38
N ASN A 377 10.86 -25.37 12.35
CA ASN A 377 12.27 -25.65 12.18
C ASN A 377 12.62 -25.55 10.70
N THR A 378 13.55 -24.67 10.38
CA THR A 378 14.06 -24.51 9.02
C THR A 378 15.05 -25.61 8.65
N GLN A 379 15.33 -25.78 7.36
CA GLN A 379 16.20 -26.86 6.85
C GLN A 379 17.58 -26.91 7.54
N TYR A 380 18.14 -25.75 7.91
CA TYR A 380 19.45 -25.63 8.56
C TYR A 380 19.32 -25.10 10.00
N GLN A 381 18.21 -25.41 10.69
CA GLN A 381 17.96 -24.98 12.07
C GLN A 381 19.07 -25.33 13.05
N ASN A 382 19.69 -26.52 12.88
CA ASN A 382 20.79 -27.00 13.70
C ASN A 382 22.10 -26.17 13.58
N LEU A 383 22.21 -25.34 12.56
CA LEU A 383 23.33 -24.42 12.33
C LEU A 383 23.03 -22.98 12.77
N VAL A 384 21.83 -22.73 13.30
CA VAL A 384 21.44 -21.40 13.80
C VAL A 384 22.16 -21.16 15.13
N LYS A 385 22.85 -20.01 15.24
CA LYS A 385 23.59 -19.65 16.45
C LYS A 385 22.63 -19.41 17.62
N VAL A 386 23.10 -19.68 18.85
CA VAL A 386 22.32 -19.55 20.08
C VAL A 386 21.88 -18.10 20.37
N ASP A 387 22.61 -17.13 19.86
CA ASP A 387 22.30 -15.69 19.97
C ASP A 387 21.39 -15.18 18.84
N ASP A 388 21.01 -16.06 17.89
CA ASP A 388 20.10 -15.71 16.81
C ASP A 388 18.65 -15.63 17.31
N ILE A 389 17.92 -14.66 16.84
CA ILE A 389 16.49 -14.41 17.09
C ILE A 389 15.61 -15.65 16.80
N PHE A 390 16.01 -16.45 15.82
CA PHE A 390 15.32 -17.65 15.36
C PHE A 390 16.02 -18.96 15.77
N HIS A 391 16.81 -18.91 16.86
CA HIS A 391 17.48 -20.11 17.38
C HIS A 391 16.50 -21.25 17.70
N ASP A 392 15.35 -20.91 18.32
CA ASP A 392 14.32 -21.89 18.69
C ASP A 392 13.28 -22.16 17.58
N GLY A 393 13.61 -21.81 16.34
CA GLY A 393 12.74 -21.92 15.17
C GLY A 393 12.35 -20.58 14.57
N PHE A 394 12.12 -20.61 13.26
CA PHE A 394 11.74 -19.44 12.50
C PHE A 394 10.21 -19.21 12.57
N PHE A 395 9.80 -17.97 12.66
CA PHE A 395 8.41 -17.54 12.53
C PHE A 395 8.31 -16.24 11.74
N ILE A 396 7.16 -16.00 11.13
CA ILE A 396 6.89 -14.73 10.44
C ILE A 396 6.24 -13.78 11.45
N PRO A 397 6.85 -12.62 11.76
CA PRO A 397 6.30 -11.65 12.71
C PRO A 397 4.91 -11.13 12.27
N GLU A 398 4.05 -10.82 13.24
CA GLU A 398 2.67 -10.36 12.97
C GLU A 398 2.61 -9.00 12.27
N ASN A 399 3.66 -8.15 12.40
CA ASN A 399 3.77 -6.88 11.69
C ASN A 399 4.30 -6.99 10.26
N VAL A 400 4.51 -8.23 9.75
CA VAL A 400 4.94 -8.48 8.37
C VAL A 400 3.73 -8.75 7.48
N TYR A 401 3.64 -8.02 6.39
CA TYR A 401 2.63 -8.14 5.34
C TYR A 401 3.29 -8.57 4.04
N ILE A 402 2.61 -9.39 3.23
CA ILE A 402 3.14 -9.89 1.97
C ILE A 402 2.21 -9.49 0.83
N ILE A 403 2.77 -8.88 -0.21
CA ILE A 403 2.04 -8.57 -1.44
C ILE A 403 2.73 -9.31 -2.59
N GLY A 404 2.01 -10.21 -3.26
CA GLY A 404 2.43 -10.80 -4.51
C GLY A 404 1.82 -10.08 -5.71
N THR A 405 2.56 -9.97 -6.82
CA THR A 405 1.98 -9.60 -8.12
C THR A 405 2.09 -10.77 -9.08
N MET A 406 1.11 -10.94 -9.95
CA MET A 406 1.04 -12.04 -10.89
C MET A 406 0.43 -11.59 -12.22
N ASN A 407 1.01 -12.02 -13.33
CA ASN A 407 0.41 -11.90 -14.66
C ASN A 407 -0.41 -13.16 -14.98
N ASP A 408 -1.68 -12.97 -15.33
CA ASP A 408 -2.61 -14.10 -15.54
C ASP A 408 -2.35 -14.86 -16.84
N ILE A 409 -1.56 -14.28 -17.77
CA ILE A 409 -1.29 -14.87 -19.09
C ILE A 409 -0.07 -15.79 -19.13
N ASP A 410 0.77 -15.78 -18.12
CA ASP A 410 2.00 -16.59 -18.10
C ASP A 410 1.67 -18.09 -18.02
N ARG A 411 1.47 -18.71 -19.18
CA ARG A 411 1.17 -20.16 -19.34
C ARG A 411 2.34 -21.07 -19.01
N SER A 412 3.55 -20.54 -18.99
CA SER A 412 4.79 -21.29 -18.69
C SER A 412 5.02 -21.52 -17.20
N VAL A 413 4.10 -21.04 -16.36
CA VAL A 413 4.23 -21.03 -14.91
C VAL A 413 3.27 -22.05 -14.30
N GLU A 414 3.73 -22.78 -13.29
CA GLU A 414 2.89 -23.71 -12.55
C GLU A 414 1.69 -22.97 -11.93
N ALA A 415 0.52 -23.61 -12.01
CA ALA A 415 -0.67 -23.11 -11.33
C ALA A 415 -0.36 -23.10 -9.81
N MET A 416 -0.56 -21.94 -9.18
CA MET A 416 -0.38 -21.82 -7.74
C MET A 416 -1.20 -22.88 -7.00
N ASP A 417 -0.55 -23.67 -6.15
CA ASP A 417 -1.16 -24.70 -5.32
C ASP A 417 -2.38 -24.15 -4.54
N PHE A 418 -3.46 -24.91 -4.50
CA PHE A 418 -4.67 -24.56 -3.74
C PHE A 418 -4.40 -24.25 -2.28
N ALA A 419 -3.43 -24.93 -1.66
CA ALA A 419 -3.04 -24.69 -0.29
C ALA A 419 -2.41 -23.29 -0.10
N MET A 420 -1.66 -22.81 -1.09
CA MET A 420 -1.12 -21.45 -1.10
C MET A 420 -2.20 -20.43 -1.42
N ARG A 421 -3.06 -20.75 -2.40
CA ARG A 421 -4.13 -19.86 -2.84
C ARG A 421 -5.05 -19.41 -1.70
N ARG A 422 -5.40 -20.30 -0.77
CA ARG A 422 -6.27 -19.98 0.38
C ARG A 422 -5.65 -19.08 1.43
N ARG A 423 -4.32 -18.91 1.42
CA ARG A 423 -3.58 -18.09 2.40
C ARG A 423 -3.41 -16.64 1.97
N PHE A 424 -3.83 -16.31 0.76
CA PHE A 424 -3.79 -14.97 0.22
C PHE A 424 -5.20 -14.48 -0.10
N ALA A 425 -5.46 -13.22 0.18
CA ALA A 425 -6.55 -12.50 -0.47
C ALA A 425 -6.16 -12.23 -1.93
N TRP A 426 -7.14 -12.31 -2.84
CA TRP A 426 -6.91 -12.14 -4.28
C TRP A 426 -7.67 -10.93 -4.77
N LYS A 427 -7.00 -10.11 -5.57
CA LYS A 427 -7.62 -8.97 -6.22
C LYS A 427 -7.14 -8.83 -7.64
N GLU A 428 -8.09 -8.94 -8.57
CA GLU A 428 -7.85 -8.65 -9.98
C GLU A 428 -7.77 -7.14 -10.20
N ILE A 429 -6.73 -6.72 -10.93
CA ILE A 429 -6.47 -5.35 -11.38
C ILE A 429 -6.66 -5.33 -12.89
N THR A 430 -7.83 -4.88 -13.32
CA THR A 430 -8.19 -4.86 -14.74
C THR A 430 -7.52 -3.70 -15.47
N ALA A 431 -7.34 -3.82 -16.78
CA ALA A 431 -6.81 -2.75 -17.62
C ALA A 431 -7.66 -1.46 -17.45
N LYS A 432 -8.99 -1.60 -17.46
CA LYS A 432 -9.93 -0.47 -17.28
C LYS A 432 -9.79 0.21 -15.92
N SER A 433 -9.64 -0.56 -14.83
CA SER A 433 -9.55 0.00 -13.48
C SER A 433 -8.29 0.83 -13.23
N ARG A 434 -7.27 0.70 -14.08
CA ARG A 434 -5.99 1.40 -13.99
C ARG A 434 -5.73 2.37 -15.15
N GLN A 435 -6.73 2.66 -15.94
CA GLN A 435 -6.66 3.65 -17.02
C GLN A 435 -6.34 5.05 -16.48
N SER A 436 -6.74 5.34 -15.22
CA SER A 436 -6.38 6.55 -14.46
C SER A 436 -4.86 6.82 -14.36
N MET A 437 -4.02 5.80 -14.55
CA MET A 437 -2.55 6.00 -14.63
C MET A 437 -2.17 7.01 -15.73
N LEU A 438 -2.91 7.06 -16.83
CA LEU A 438 -2.66 7.99 -17.93
C LEU A 438 -2.89 9.45 -17.54
N ASP A 439 -3.67 9.71 -16.49
CA ASP A 439 -3.93 11.06 -15.98
C ASP A 439 -2.88 11.52 -14.96
N SER A 440 -2.10 10.59 -14.37
CA SER A 440 -1.11 10.88 -13.33
C SER A 440 0.20 11.40 -13.93
N GLU A 441 0.69 12.55 -13.45
CA GLU A 441 2.02 13.08 -13.83
C GLU A 441 3.14 12.07 -13.50
N ASP A 442 3.09 11.48 -12.31
CA ASP A 442 4.10 10.54 -11.83
C ASP A 442 4.26 9.29 -12.71
N ALA A 443 3.18 8.90 -13.41
CA ALA A 443 3.20 7.70 -14.26
C ALA A 443 4.01 7.87 -15.54
N TRP A 444 4.19 9.10 -16.04
CA TRP A 444 4.95 9.42 -17.24
C TRP A 444 6.46 9.46 -17.00
N GLY A 445 6.90 9.47 -15.73
CA GLY A 445 8.30 9.46 -15.34
C GLY A 445 9.05 10.71 -15.83
N GLU A 446 10.18 10.51 -16.52
CA GLU A 446 10.98 11.61 -17.10
C GLU A 446 10.39 12.16 -18.42
N ASN A 447 9.40 11.48 -19.00
CA ASN A 447 8.76 11.92 -20.22
C ASN A 447 7.70 13.01 -19.94
N GLN A 448 7.56 13.92 -20.89
CA GLN A 448 6.51 14.94 -20.77
C GLN A 448 5.13 14.30 -20.99
N LYS A 449 4.23 14.50 -20.03
CA LYS A 449 2.84 14.10 -20.15
C LYS A 449 2.18 14.81 -21.34
N PRO A 450 1.51 14.07 -22.25
CA PRO A 450 0.76 14.67 -23.35
C PRO A 450 -0.38 15.57 -22.86
N ASN A 451 -0.93 16.39 -23.77
CA ASN A 451 -2.12 17.17 -23.47
C ASN A 451 -3.34 16.25 -23.22
N GLN A 452 -4.38 16.79 -22.62
CA GLN A 452 -5.57 15.99 -22.23
C GLN A 452 -6.29 15.37 -23.42
N GLU A 453 -6.37 16.06 -24.55
CA GLU A 453 -6.99 15.56 -25.78
C GLU A 453 -6.28 14.27 -26.26
N THR A 454 -4.96 14.29 -26.28
CA THR A 454 -4.14 13.10 -26.61
C THR A 454 -4.34 11.98 -25.58
N ILE A 455 -4.44 12.31 -24.28
CA ILE A 455 -4.69 11.31 -23.24
C ILE A 455 -6.04 10.64 -23.43
N GLU A 456 -7.10 11.40 -23.73
CA GLU A 456 -8.41 10.83 -24.01
C GLU A 456 -8.41 9.96 -25.29
N GLU A 457 -7.69 10.37 -26.32
CA GLU A 457 -7.48 9.52 -27.50
C GLU A 457 -6.75 8.23 -27.16
N ILE A 458 -5.70 8.29 -26.35
CA ILE A 458 -4.99 7.08 -25.87
C ILE A 458 -5.97 6.15 -25.13
N LYS A 459 -6.84 6.69 -24.27
CA LYS A 459 -7.84 5.89 -23.52
C LYS A 459 -8.83 5.21 -24.46
N VAL A 460 -9.35 5.93 -25.45
CA VAL A 460 -10.27 5.38 -26.44
C VAL A 460 -9.61 4.26 -27.24
N ARG A 461 -8.41 4.47 -27.75
CA ARG A 461 -7.64 3.45 -28.50
C ARG A 461 -7.36 2.22 -27.64
N MET A 462 -7.01 2.42 -26.35
CA MET A 462 -6.80 1.33 -25.39
C MET A 462 -8.09 0.54 -25.14
N ASP A 463 -9.23 1.22 -24.96
CA ASP A 463 -10.52 0.57 -24.70
C ASP A 463 -10.98 -0.23 -25.92
N ASN A 464 -10.93 0.35 -27.12
CA ASN A 464 -11.34 -0.32 -28.36
C ASN A 464 -10.46 -1.54 -28.66
N LEU A 465 -9.14 -1.41 -28.47
CA LEU A 465 -8.21 -2.54 -28.61
C LEU A 465 -8.55 -3.66 -27.60
N ASN A 466 -8.74 -3.31 -26.33
CA ASN A 466 -9.06 -4.27 -25.29
C ASN A 466 -10.44 -4.91 -25.45
N ALA A 467 -11.44 -4.19 -25.98
CA ALA A 467 -12.74 -4.74 -26.37
C ALA A 467 -12.60 -5.72 -27.55
N CYS A 468 -11.74 -5.39 -28.52
CA CYS A 468 -11.46 -6.28 -29.66
C CYS A 468 -10.76 -7.58 -29.24
N ILE A 469 -9.81 -7.50 -28.28
CA ILE A 469 -9.11 -8.69 -27.73
C ILE A 469 -10.10 -9.72 -27.18
N ILE A 470 -11.18 -9.28 -26.53
CA ILE A 470 -12.20 -10.15 -25.92
C ILE A 470 -13.47 -10.31 -26.79
N ASP A 471 -13.41 -9.93 -28.05
CA ASP A 471 -14.50 -9.99 -29.03
C ASP A 471 -15.78 -9.21 -28.65
N GLU A 472 -15.65 -8.14 -27.85
CA GLU A 472 -16.74 -7.21 -27.52
C GLU A 472 -16.81 -6.01 -28.49
N TYR A 473 -15.78 -5.74 -29.27
CA TYR A 473 -15.74 -4.70 -30.30
C TYR A 473 -16.45 -5.16 -31.57
N GLU A 474 -17.46 -4.40 -32.08
CA GLU A 474 -18.28 -4.74 -33.25
C GLU A 474 -18.81 -6.18 -33.22
N SER A 475 -19.35 -6.64 -32.09
CA SER A 475 -19.65 -8.05 -31.80
C SER A 475 -20.81 -8.63 -32.63
N GLU A 476 -21.71 -7.80 -33.22
CA GLU A 476 -23.00 -8.24 -33.80
C GLU A 476 -22.88 -9.06 -35.11
N ASN A 477 -21.75 -9.01 -35.80
CA ASN A 477 -21.59 -9.65 -37.14
C ASN A 477 -20.34 -10.52 -37.28
N LEU A 478 -19.72 -10.96 -36.18
CA LEU A 478 -18.47 -11.73 -36.23
C LEU A 478 -18.66 -13.18 -36.62
N SER A 479 -18.04 -13.59 -37.72
CA SER A 479 -17.91 -15.02 -38.03
C SER A 479 -16.99 -15.70 -37.00
N THR A 480 -17.21 -16.99 -36.72
CA THR A 480 -16.39 -17.77 -35.77
C THR A 480 -14.90 -17.79 -36.14
N LYS A 481 -14.56 -17.57 -37.42
CA LYS A 481 -13.18 -17.56 -37.94
C LYS A 481 -12.46 -16.24 -37.69
N ASP A 482 -13.21 -15.15 -37.54
CA ASP A 482 -12.67 -13.81 -37.35
C ASP A 482 -12.52 -13.43 -35.87
N LYS A 483 -13.03 -14.27 -34.97
CA LYS A 483 -12.90 -14.08 -33.54
C LYS A 483 -11.44 -14.13 -33.12
N ILE A 484 -11.04 -13.17 -32.26
CA ILE A 484 -9.74 -13.17 -31.61
C ILE A 484 -9.66 -14.35 -30.64
N GLY A 485 -10.70 -14.55 -29.82
CA GLY A 485 -10.87 -15.71 -28.94
C GLY A 485 -9.94 -15.68 -27.71
N LEU A 486 -9.48 -14.52 -27.32
CA LEU A 486 -8.68 -14.33 -26.11
C LEU A 486 -9.57 -13.93 -24.93
N THR A 487 -9.06 -14.12 -23.70
CA THR A 487 -9.76 -13.76 -22.46
C THR A 487 -9.31 -12.40 -21.96
N LYS A 488 -9.99 -11.87 -20.92
CA LYS A 488 -9.63 -10.60 -20.25
C LYS A 488 -8.18 -10.57 -19.74
N ALA A 489 -7.58 -11.73 -19.45
CA ALA A 489 -6.18 -11.84 -19.06
C ALA A 489 -5.20 -11.29 -20.10
N TYR A 490 -5.58 -11.29 -21.38
CA TYR A 490 -4.77 -10.82 -22.51
C TYR A 490 -4.97 -9.34 -22.85
N GLN A 491 -5.83 -8.62 -22.11
CA GLN A 491 -5.96 -7.18 -22.27
C GLN A 491 -4.61 -6.49 -22.00
N ILE A 492 -4.43 -5.31 -22.59
CA ILE A 492 -3.19 -4.54 -22.49
C ILE A 492 -3.42 -3.37 -21.52
N GLY A 493 -2.61 -3.28 -20.48
CA GLY A 493 -2.71 -2.24 -19.46
C GLY A 493 -2.08 -0.91 -19.89
N ALA A 494 -2.43 0.15 -19.15
CA ALA A 494 -2.05 1.53 -19.44
C ALA A 494 -0.54 1.76 -19.55
N SER A 495 0.31 0.95 -18.88
CA SER A 495 1.76 1.15 -18.94
C SER A 495 2.37 0.95 -20.33
N TYR A 496 1.71 0.19 -21.22
CA TYR A 496 2.14 0.10 -22.62
C TYR A 496 1.87 1.40 -23.36
N PHE A 497 0.76 2.07 -23.05
CA PHE A 497 0.34 3.31 -23.67
C PHE A 497 1.11 4.54 -23.16
N LEU A 498 1.65 4.49 -21.93
CA LEU A 498 2.57 5.52 -21.45
C LEU A 498 3.80 5.69 -22.35
N LYS A 499 4.18 4.66 -23.11
CA LYS A 499 5.27 4.71 -24.08
C LYS A 499 5.01 5.63 -25.28
N TYR A 500 3.76 6.08 -25.46
CA TYR A 500 3.43 7.10 -26.45
C TYR A 500 4.33 8.33 -26.36
N ALA A 501 4.65 8.77 -25.14
CA ALA A 501 5.50 9.94 -24.91
C ALA A 501 6.95 9.80 -25.44
N MET A 502 7.40 8.58 -25.75
CA MET A 502 8.72 8.35 -26.37
C MET A 502 8.74 8.74 -27.84
N TYR A 503 7.60 8.62 -28.53
CA TYR A 503 7.48 8.77 -29.96
C TYR A 503 6.60 9.95 -30.37
N ASN A 504 5.61 10.30 -29.54
CA ASN A 504 4.50 11.20 -29.89
C ASN A 504 3.77 10.80 -31.18
N ASN A 505 3.70 9.49 -31.44
CA ASN A 505 3.15 8.89 -32.65
C ASN A 505 2.48 7.54 -32.33
N PHE A 506 1.25 7.35 -32.73
CA PHE A 506 0.48 6.14 -32.47
C PHE A 506 0.92 4.94 -33.33
N ASP A 507 1.37 5.16 -34.56
CA ASP A 507 1.88 4.10 -35.43
C ASP A 507 3.19 3.54 -34.87
N GLU A 508 4.10 4.39 -34.41
CA GLU A 508 5.34 3.95 -33.79
C GLU A 508 5.08 3.23 -32.46
N LEU A 509 4.10 3.67 -31.65
CA LEU A 509 3.70 2.96 -30.45
C LEU A 509 3.17 1.55 -30.79
N TRP A 510 2.35 1.45 -31.83
CA TRP A 510 1.83 0.16 -32.32
C TRP A 510 2.96 -0.76 -32.74
N GLU A 511 3.77 -0.33 -33.70
CA GLU A 511 4.83 -1.14 -34.30
C GLU A 511 5.89 -1.60 -33.29
N ASN A 512 6.30 -0.71 -32.41
CA ASN A 512 7.41 -0.99 -31.49
C ASN A 512 7.00 -1.70 -30.19
N HIS A 513 5.71 -1.61 -29.77
CA HIS A 513 5.32 -2.10 -28.44
C HIS A 513 4.05 -2.93 -28.36
N ILE A 514 3.12 -2.80 -29.30
CA ILE A 514 1.82 -3.46 -29.22
C ILE A 514 1.74 -4.63 -30.20
N GLU A 515 2.10 -4.44 -31.45
CA GLU A 515 1.95 -5.43 -32.51
C GLU A 515 2.69 -6.73 -32.19
N GLY A 516 3.98 -6.65 -31.83
CA GLY A 516 4.78 -7.83 -31.48
C GLY A 516 4.22 -8.61 -30.29
N LEU A 517 3.65 -7.92 -29.29
CA LEU A 517 2.98 -8.54 -28.16
C LEU A 517 1.73 -9.30 -28.59
N LEU A 518 0.93 -8.73 -29.48
CA LEU A 518 -0.29 -9.35 -30.00
C LEU A 518 0.03 -10.56 -30.89
N TYR A 519 1.09 -10.51 -31.69
CA TYR A 519 1.59 -11.68 -32.42
C TYR A 519 1.92 -12.85 -31.48
N GLU A 520 2.58 -12.56 -30.34
CA GLU A 520 2.90 -13.60 -29.35
C GLU A 520 1.64 -14.16 -28.68
N TYR A 521 0.64 -13.32 -28.40
CA TYR A 521 -0.66 -13.76 -27.84
C TYR A 521 -1.42 -14.69 -28.80
N LEU A 522 -1.35 -14.42 -30.09
CA LEU A 522 -2.04 -15.17 -31.12
C LEU A 522 -1.24 -16.36 -31.64
N ARG A 523 -0.03 -16.57 -31.12
CA ARG A 523 0.86 -17.65 -31.54
C ARG A 523 0.17 -19.02 -31.46
N GLY A 524 0.17 -19.76 -32.57
CA GLY A 524 -0.49 -21.06 -32.67
C GLY A 524 -1.98 -21.01 -33.01
N THR A 525 -2.58 -19.82 -33.19
CA THR A 525 -3.95 -19.68 -33.71
C THR A 525 -3.95 -19.62 -35.23
N SER A 526 -5.10 -19.84 -35.86
CA SER A 526 -5.27 -19.69 -37.32
C SER A 526 -5.50 -18.21 -37.68
N ASN A 527 -5.17 -17.84 -38.93
CA ASN A 527 -5.45 -16.53 -39.53
C ASN A 527 -4.88 -15.33 -38.74
N ILE A 528 -3.63 -15.46 -38.24
CA ILE A 528 -3.01 -14.44 -37.37
C ILE A 528 -3.03 -13.07 -38.06
N GLU A 529 -2.67 -12.97 -39.33
CA GLU A 529 -2.61 -11.69 -40.05
C GLU A 529 -3.97 -10.96 -40.05
N VAL A 530 -5.05 -11.69 -40.33
CA VAL A 530 -6.43 -11.15 -40.36
C VAL A 530 -6.82 -10.64 -38.95
N LYS A 531 -6.42 -11.38 -37.90
CA LYS A 531 -6.68 -11.00 -36.52
C LYS A 531 -5.89 -9.75 -36.11
N ILE A 532 -4.63 -9.65 -36.52
CA ILE A 532 -3.78 -8.45 -36.26
C ILE A 532 -4.35 -7.24 -37.00
N GLU A 533 -4.78 -7.38 -38.26
CA GLU A 533 -5.43 -6.29 -38.99
C GLU A 533 -6.69 -5.80 -38.31
N ARG A 534 -7.51 -6.72 -37.76
CA ARG A 534 -8.70 -6.37 -37.00
C ARG A 534 -8.34 -5.63 -35.70
N LEU A 535 -7.35 -6.09 -34.95
CA LEU A 535 -6.85 -5.42 -33.73
C LEU A 535 -6.28 -4.05 -34.07
N LYS A 536 -5.54 -3.90 -35.18
CA LYS A 536 -5.02 -2.60 -35.64
C LYS A 536 -6.15 -1.65 -36.05
N LYS A 537 -7.21 -2.16 -36.69
CA LYS A 537 -8.41 -1.37 -37.00
C LYS A 537 -9.05 -0.82 -35.71
N ALA A 538 -9.28 -1.68 -34.72
CA ALA A 538 -9.85 -1.28 -33.42
C ALA A 538 -8.95 -0.28 -32.67
N TYR A 539 -7.62 -0.48 -32.69
CA TYR A 539 -6.66 0.44 -32.12
C TYR A 539 -6.68 1.81 -32.80
N ASN A 540 -6.91 1.87 -34.13
CA ASN A 540 -6.93 3.11 -34.89
C ASN A 540 -8.27 3.85 -34.84
N ASP A 541 -9.30 3.21 -34.30
CA ASP A 541 -10.60 3.85 -34.12
C ASP A 541 -10.55 4.82 -32.92
N THR A 542 -10.91 6.07 -33.20
CA THR A 542 -10.94 7.16 -32.22
C THR A 542 -12.35 7.44 -31.67
N VAL A 543 -13.33 6.62 -32.08
CA VAL A 543 -14.71 6.68 -31.55
C VAL A 543 -14.83 5.62 -30.45
N ALA A 544 -15.36 6.00 -29.29
CA ALA A 544 -15.63 5.08 -28.20
C ALA A 544 -16.80 4.15 -28.56
N HIS A 545 -16.63 2.85 -28.45
CA HIS A 545 -17.61 1.80 -28.70
C HIS A 545 -18.12 1.13 -27.43
#